data_b5ece855d372cc0390ab6d9cedfb7d11
#
_entry.id   b5ece855d372cc0390ab6d9cedfb7d11
#
_cell.length_a   1.000
_cell.length_b   1.000
_cell.length_c   1.000
_cell.angle_alpha   90.00
_cell.angle_beta   90.00
_cell.angle_gamma   90.00
#
_symmetry.space_group_name_H-M   'P 1'
#
loop_
_entity.id
_entity.type
_entity.pdbx_description
1 polymer ?
#
loop_
_entity_poly.entity_id
_entity_poly.type
_entity_poly.pdbx_seq_one_letter_code
_entity_poly.pdbx_strand_id
1 'polypeptide(L)'
;MSVIFGSARIDENGHARGGRAGDQTGKEVSIQKYYVHTKGWRVFRARNPEQAELIAQDMQYACNNKNIGYDQNQRDSLYTVSKPLAFNCSKVTTKCETDCSALVRVCCAYAGINLPNFRTSNEASVLLKSGAFVELKGEKYTKSQKYLRRGDILVTRTQGHTVVVLSNGANAADNDAPIEFNNILVTGKNVYVRTGAGVSFSPLGVVHAKDVLPYLGECVDGWYEVKYKSHVGWISSKYSILTN
;
A
#
# COMPACT_ATOMS: atom_id res chain seq x y z
N MET A 1 -2.35 0.52 24.34
CA MET A 1 -3.42 -0.15 23.56
C MET A 1 -2.80 -1.18 22.63
N SER A 2 -3.51 -2.26 22.28
CA SER A 2 -3.02 -3.23 21.31
C SER A 2 -3.17 -2.68 19.90
N VAL A 3 -2.19 -2.92 19.03
CA VAL A 3 -2.29 -2.63 17.59
C VAL A 3 -3.43 -3.43 16.98
N ILE A 4 -4.11 -2.87 16.01
CA ILE A 4 -5.16 -3.54 15.23
C ILE A 4 -4.77 -3.65 13.76
N PHE A 5 -5.27 -4.69 13.10
CA PHE A 5 -5.09 -4.98 11.68
C PHE A 5 -6.42 -4.98 10.95
N GLY A 6 -6.39 -4.65 9.66
CA GLY A 6 -7.45 -4.94 8.71
C GLY A 6 -7.01 -6.00 7.71
N SER A 7 -7.91 -6.89 7.33
CA SER A 7 -7.67 -7.87 6.26
C SER A 7 -8.95 -8.57 5.80
N ALA A 8 -8.92 -9.12 4.58
CA ALA A 8 -9.86 -10.13 4.13
C ALA A 8 -9.38 -11.51 4.64
N ARG A 9 -10.26 -12.31 5.23
CA ARG A 9 -9.89 -13.44 6.09
C ARG A 9 -10.37 -14.79 5.58
N ILE A 10 -11.68 -14.98 5.49
CA ILE A 10 -12.32 -16.25 5.16
C ILE A 10 -13.79 -15.96 4.81
N ASP A 11 -14.44 -16.82 4.00
CA ASP A 11 -15.84 -16.66 3.63
C ASP A 11 -16.82 -16.96 4.80
N GLU A 12 -18.11 -16.81 4.55
CA GLU A 12 -19.20 -17.04 5.51
C GLU A 12 -19.28 -18.49 6.02
N ASN A 13 -18.71 -19.44 5.28
CA ASN A 13 -18.71 -20.88 5.59
C ASN A 13 -17.41 -21.34 6.26
N GLY A 14 -16.44 -20.45 6.44
CA GLY A 14 -15.11 -20.80 6.93
C GLY A 14 -14.22 -21.43 5.86
N HIS A 15 -14.54 -21.24 4.58
CA HIS A 15 -13.78 -21.76 3.45
C HIS A 15 -13.03 -20.64 2.73
N ALA A 16 -11.96 -21.01 2.03
CA ALA A 16 -11.19 -20.07 1.23
C ALA A 16 -11.82 -19.79 -0.14
N ARG A 17 -12.81 -20.55 -0.55
CA ARG A 17 -13.42 -20.51 -1.88
C ARG A 17 -14.89 -20.88 -1.83
N GLY A 18 -15.68 -20.24 -2.73
CA GLY A 18 -17.10 -20.56 -2.91
C GLY A 18 -18.02 -19.73 -2.03
N GLY A 19 -17.51 -18.63 -1.46
CA GLY A 19 -18.31 -17.64 -0.75
C GLY A 19 -19.27 -16.88 -1.66
N ARG A 20 -20.23 -16.19 -1.06
CA ARG A 20 -21.18 -15.33 -1.75
C ARG A 20 -20.71 -13.89 -1.71
N ALA A 21 -20.89 -13.19 -2.83
CA ALA A 21 -20.46 -11.80 -2.96
C ALA A 21 -21.03 -10.87 -1.87
N GLY A 22 -20.17 -10.09 -1.27
CA GLY A 22 -20.42 -9.24 -0.11
C GLY A 22 -20.24 -9.98 1.22
N ASP A 23 -19.93 -9.25 2.28
CA ASP A 23 -19.72 -9.80 3.63
C ASP A 23 -21.04 -10.27 4.25
N GLN A 24 -21.23 -11.57 4.39
CA GLN A 24 -22.43 -12.20 4.94
C GLN A 24 -22.40 -12.26 6.47
N THR A 25 -21.22 -12.25 7.08
CA THR A 25 -21.03 -12.47 8.52
C THR A 25 -20.58 -11.23 9.29
N GLY A 26 -20.12 -10.19 8.60
CA GLY A 26 -19.45 -9.03 9.19
C GLY A 26 -18.04 -9.33 9.66
N LYS A 27 -17.46 -10.48 9.23
CA LYS A 27 -16.13 -10.95 9.64
C LYS A 27 -15.23 -11.34 8.49
N GLU A 28 -15.74 -11.39 7.29
CA GLU A 28 -15.00 -11.83 6.11
C GLU A 28 -13.91 -10.82 5.74
N VAL A 29 -14.23 -9.53 5.77
CA VAL A 29 -13.27 -8.43 5.69
C VAL A 29 -13.42 -7.62 6.97
N SER A 30 -12.45 -7.72 7.89
CA SER A 30 -12.65 -7.22 9.23
C SER A 30 -11.37 -6.80 9.96
N ILE A 31 -11.57 -6.04 11.02
CA ILE A 31 -10.51 -5.58 11.92
C ILE A 31 -10.27 -6.63 13.01
N GLN A 32 -8.99 -6.86 13.33
CA GLN A 32 -8.53 -7.77 14.36
C GLN A 32 -7.47 -7.12 15.27
N LYS A 33 -7.33 -7.64 16.49
CA LYS A 33 -6.19 -7.32 17.34
C LYS A 33 -4.90 -7.99 16.81
N TYR A 34 -3.78 -7.35 17.08
CA TYR A 34 -2.45 -7.90 16.75
C TYR A 34 -2.28 -9.32 17.30
N TYR A 35 -1.68 -10.16 16.49
CA TYR A 35 -1.15 -11.47 16.87
C TYR A 35 0.15 -11.77 16.12
N VAL A 36 1.00 -12.62 16.69
CA VAL A 36 2.15 -13.16 15.99
C VAL A 36 1.70 -14.38 15.21
N HIS A 37 1.75 -14.31 13.89
CA HIS A 37 1.35 -15.43 13.04
C HIS A 37 2.33 -16.60 13.18
N THR A 38 1.85 -17.84 13.18
CA THR A 38 2.69 -19.05 13.32
C THR A 38 3.77 -19.18 12.26
N LYS A 39 3.52 -18.71 11.04
CA LYS A 39 4.48 -18.62 9.93
C LYS A 39 5.43 -17.41 10.04
N GLY A 40 5.31 -16.58 11.10
CA GLY A 40 6.05 -15.34 11.28
C GLY A 40 5.65 -14.24 10.28
N TRP A 41 5.91 -12.99 10.65
CA TRP A 41 5.67 -11.82 9.81
C TRP A 41 6.93 -11.32 9.11
N ARG A 42 6.79 -10.81 7.90
CA ARG A 42 7.64 -9.83 7.25
C ARG A 42 6.89 -8.51 7.26
N VAL A 43 7.56 -7.42 7.50
CA VAL A 43 6.93 -6.10 7.68
C VAL A 43 7.43 -5.16 6.59
N PHE A 44 6.49 -4.55 5.86
CA PHE A 44 6.76 -3.61 4.79
C PHE A 44 6.14 -2.27 5.13
N ARG A 45 6.94 -1.21 5.08
CA ARG A 45 6.50 0.17 5.32
C ARG A 45 6.57 0.96 4.02
N ALA A 46 5.51 1.67 3.69
CA ALA A 46 5.55 2.61 2.57
C ALA A 46 6.59 3.69 2.86
N ARG A 47 7.37 4.06 1.84
CA ARG A 47 8.38 5.11 1.95
C ARG A 47 7.75 6.50 2.14
N ASN A 48 6.60 6.74 1.52
CA ASN A 48 5.84 7.95 1.70
C ASN A 48 4.80 7.77 2.82
N PRO A 49 4.86 8.57 3.92
CA PRO A 49 3.91 8.50 5.03
C PRO A 49 2.45 8.75 4.62
N GLU A 50 2.21 9.62 3.64
CA GLU A 50 0.85 9.88 3.14
C GLU A 50 0.28 8.64 2.44
N GLN A 51 1.10 7.94 1.65
CA GLN A 51 0.70 6.68 1.04
C GLN A 51 0.42 5.59 2.09
N ALA A 52 1.21 5.54 3.18
CA ALA A 52 0.95 4.65 4.30
C ALA A 52 -0.42 4.92 4.93
N GLU A 53 -0.75 6.19 5.17
CA GLU A 53 -2.04 6.59 5.72
C GLU A 53 -3.19 6.23 4.78
N LEU A 54 -3.06 6.50 3.48
CA LEU A 54 -4.09 6.14 2.49
C LEU A 54 -4.30 4.62 2.39
N ILE A 55 -3.24 3.81 2.43
CA ILE A 55 -3.34 2.34 2.48
C ILE A 55 -4.15 1.90 3.69
N ALA A 56 -3.85 2.44 4.88
CA ALA A 56 -4.58 2.11 6.10
C ALA A 56 -6.03 2.60 6.06
N GLN A 57 -6.25 3.78 5.52
CA GLN A 57 -7.59 4.37 5.39
C GLN A 57 -8.49 3.50 4.50
N ASP A 58 -8.00 3.09 3.32
CA ASP A 58 -8.81 2.27 2.42
C ASP A 58 -9.04 0.86 2.94
N MET A 59 -8.06 0.27 3.63
CA MET A 59 -8.25 -0.98 4.36
C MET A 59 -9.36 -0.85 5.43
N GLN A 60 -9.40 0.26 6.14
CA GLN A 60 -10.45 0.52 7.13
C GLN A 60 -11.82 0.70 6.47
N TYR A 61 -11.86 1.38 5.31
CA TYR A 61 -13.07 1.48 4.51
C TYR A 61 -13.57 0.11 4.05
N ALA A 62 -12.68 -0.74 3.56
CA ALA A 62 -13.03 -2.10 3.16
C ALA A 62 -13.59 -2.92 4.33
N CYS A 63 -12.96 -2.88 5.51
CA CYS A 63 -13.43 -3.57 6.71
C CYS A 63 -14.81 -3.10 7.20
N ASN A 64 -15.21 -1.88 6.87
CA ASN A 64 -16.49 -1.30 7.25
C ASN A 64 -17.58 -1.47 6.18
N ASN A 65 -17.22 -1.94 4.98
CA ASN A 65 -18.16 -2.05 3.85
C ASN A 65 -18.68 -3.48 3.66
N LYS A 66 -19.94 -3.69 3.97
CA LYS A 66 -20.61 -4.99 3.85
C LYS A 66 -20.81 -5.48 2.41
N ASN A 67 -20.57 -4.66 1.41
CA ASN A 67 -20.57 -5.09 0.01
C ASN A 67 -19.27 -5.82 -0.40
N ILE A 68 -18.27 -5.87 0.47
CA ILE A 68 -16.98 -6.49 0.19
C ILE A 68 -16.85 -7.76 1.05
N GLY A 69 -16.91 -8.93 0.42
CA GLY A 69 -16.75 -10.24 1.03
C GLY A 69 -15.42 -10.92 0.67
N TYR A 70 -15.32 -12.19 1.02
CA TYR A 70 -14.11 -12.98 0.80
C TYR A 70 -14.34 -14.18 -0.12
N ASP A 71 -13.59 -14.26 -1.23
CA ASP A 71 -13.44 -15.48 -2.03
C ASP A 71 -12.14 -15.45 -2.84
N GLN A 72 -11.36 -16.55 -2.80
CA GLN A 72 -10.16 -16.70 -3.62
C GLN A 72 -10.44 -16.95 -5.10
N ASN A 73 -11.61 -17.45 -5.48
CA ASN A 73 -11.99 -17.64 -6.88
C ASN A 73 -12.35 -16.30 -7.53
N GLN A 74 -13.07 -15.43 -6.79
CA GLN A 74 -13.54 -14.13 -7.26
C GLN A 74 -12.68 -12.96 -6.73
N ARG A 75 -11.46 -13.25 -6.32
CA ARG A 75 -10.55 -12.34 -5.60
C ARG A 75 -10.29 -10.99 -6.27
N ASP A 76 -10.43 -10.91 -7.59
CA ASP A 76 -10.17 -9.70 -8.36
C ASP A 76 -11.45 -8.88 -8.65
N SER A 77 -12.63 -9.33 -8.18
CA SER A 77 -13.89 -8.60 -8.43
C SER A 77 -13.91 -7.25 -7.72
N LEU A 78 -13.39 -7.13 -6.49
CA LEU A 78 -13.22 -5.84 -5.81
C LEU A 78 -12.33 -4.88 -6.62
N TYR A 79 -11.21 -5.36 -7.15
CA TYR A 79 -10.32 -4.52 -7.97
C TYR A 79 -11.06 -3.95 -9.19
N THR A 80 -11.86 -4.78 -9.86
CA THR A 80 -12.65 -4.38 -11.03
C THR A 80 -13.72 -3.35 -10.67
N VAL A 81 -14.48 -3.59 -9.60
CA VAL A 81 -15.57 -2.72 -9.15
C VAL A 81 -15.05 -1.39 -8.60
N SER A 82 -13.94 -1.38 -7.86
CA SER A 82 -13.39 -0.18 -7.25
C SER A 82 -12.58 0.70 -8.21
N LYS A 83 -12.08 0.15 -9.32
CA LYS A 83 -11.26 0.90 -10.29
C LYS A 83 -11.92 2.19 -10.81
N PRO A 84 -13.18 2.21 -11.28
CA PRO A 84 -13.86 3.44 -11.70
C PRO A 84 -14.16 4.41 -10.55
N LEU A 85 -14.04 3.95 -9.30
CA LEU A 85 -14.21 4.72 -8.07
C LEU A 85 -12.87 5.23 -7.50
N ALA A 86 -11.80 5.26 -8.31
CA ALA A 86 -10.44 5.53 -7.90
C ALA A 86 -9.95 4.59 -6.77
N PHE A 87 -10.37 3.33 -6.79
CA PHE A 87 -10.09 2.28 -5.81
C PHE A 87 -10.59 2.55 -4.38
N ASN A 88 -11.48 3.53 -4.19
CA ASN A 88 -12.01 3.88 -2.88
C ASN A 88 -13.05 2.86 -2.39
N CYS A 89 -12.68 2.02 -1.44
CA CYS A 89 -13.52 0.97 -0.87
C CYS A 89 -14.77 1.51 -0.16
N SER A 90 -14.76 2.75 0.33
CA SER A 90 -15.95 3.35 0.95
C SER A 90 -17.09 3.62 -0.04
N LYS A 91 -16.75 3.75 -1.33
CA LYS A 91 -17.71 4.05 -2.41
C LYS A 91 -18.26 2.80 -3.10
N VAL A 92 -17.79 1.60 -2.74
CA VAL A 92 -18.24 0.34 -3.35
C VAL A 92 -19.67 0.03 -2.89
N THR A 93 -20.61 0.02 -3.82
CA THR A 93 -22.03 -0.30 -3.59
C THR A 93 -22.44 -1.65 -4.19
N THR A 94 -21.66 -2.17 -5.15
CA THR A 94 -21.87 -3.47 -5.75
C THR A 94 -21.25 -4.55 -4.88
N LYS A 95 -21.99 -5.63 -4.61
CA LYS A 95 -21.44 -6.78 -3.89
C LYS A 95 -20.31 -7.40 -4.68
N CYS A 96 -19.18 -7.58 -4.06
CA CYS A 96 -17.94 -8.12 -4.65
C CYS A 96 -17.11 -8.85 -3.61
N GLU A 97 -16.00 -9.40 -4.05
CA GLU A 97 -15.15 -10.25 -3.23
C GLU A 97 -13.68 -9.96 -3.47
N THR A 98 -12.89 -10.32 -2.48
CA THR A 98 -11.44 -10.19 -2.49
C THR A 98 -10.80 -11.30 -1.68
N ASP A 99 -9.50 -11.53 -1.83
CA ASP A 99 -8.68 -12.22 -0.84
C ASP A 99 -7.75 -11.24 -0.11
N CYS A 100 -7.00 -11.71 0.87
CA CYS A 100 -6.12 -10.85 1.65
C CYS A 100 -5.12 -10.06 0.78
N SER A 101 -4.51 -10.70 -0.21
CA SER A 101 -3.50 -10.07 -1.07
C SER A 101 -4.11 -9.17 -2.15
N ALA A 102 -5.27 -9.53 -2.69
CA ALA A 102 -5.98 -8.68 -3.64
C ALA A 102 -6.50 -7.39 -2.97
N LEU A 103 -6.96 -7.47 -1.71
CA LEU A 103 -7.36 -6.30 -0.94
C LEU A 103 -6.18 -5.35 -0.69
N VAL A 104 -5.01 -5.88 -0.30
CA VAL A 104 -3.79 -5.04 -0.16
C VAL A 104 -3.46 -4.35 -1.49
N ARG A 105 -3.61 -5.04 -2.63
CA ARG A 105 -3.41 -4.44 -3.95
C ARG A 105 -4.36 -3.27 -4.21
N VAL A 106 -5.63 -3.38 -3.83
CA VAL A 106 -6.62 -2.30 -3.97
C VAL A 106 -6.24 -1.11 -3.09
N CYS A 107 -5.89 -1.34 -1.82
CA CYS A 107 -5.45 -0.28 -0.90
C CYS A 107 -4.19 0.44 -1.41
N CYS A 108 -3.23 -0.31 -1.99
CA CYS A 108 -2.06 0.29 -2.63
C CYS A 108 -2.46 1.14 -3.84
N ALA A 109 -3.40 0.67 -4.67
CA ALA A 109 -3.88 1.41 -5.83
C ALA A 109 -4.61 2.70 -5.42
N TYR A 110 -5.40 2.68 -4.34
CA TYR A 110 -6.01 3.86 -3.74
C TYR A 110 -4.96 4.90 -3.31
N ALA A 111 -3.84 4.44 -2.76
CA ALA A 111 -2.71 5.29 -2.39
C ALA A 111 -1.83 5.72 -3.59
N GLY A 112 -2.25 5.46 -4.83
CA GLY A 112 -1.50 5.78 -6.03
C GLY A 112 -0.34 4.83 -6.36
N ILE A 113 -0.20 3.72 -5.64
CA ILE A 113 0.82 2.69 -5.87
C ILE A 113 0.25 1.57 -6.74
N ASN A 114 0.50 1.63 -8.05
CA ASN A 114 -0.01 0.65 -8.99
C ASN A 114 0.87 -0.61 -9.02
N LEU A 115 0.37 -1.69 -8.41
CA LEU A 115 1.04 -2.98 -8.35
C LEU A 115 0.42 -3.98 -9.34
N PRO A 116 1.21 -4.89 -9.94
CA PRO A 116 0.67 -6.02 -10.70
C PRO A 116 -0.19 -6.90 -9.79
N ASN A 117 -0.94 -7.84 -10.37
CA ASN A 117 -1.65 -8.84 -9.56
C ASN A 117 -0.63 -9.76 -8.86
N PHE A 118 -0.85 -10.03 -7.58
CA PHE A 118 0.01 -10.88 -6.78
C PHE A 118 -0.79 -11.76 -5.81
N ARG A 119 -0.11 -12.72 -5.22
CA ARG A 119 -0.58 -13.54 -4.10
C ARG A 119 0.43 -13.43 -2.97
N THR A 120 0.09 -13.88 -1.76
CA THR A 120 1.01 -13.85 -0.61
C THR A 120 2.35 -14.56 -0.85
N SER A 121 2.41 -15.49 -1.81
CA SER A 121 3.65 -16.19 -2.20
C SER A 121 4.70 -15.29 -2.87
N ASN A 122 4.27 -14.23 -3.58
CA ASN A 122 5.15 -13.30 -4.28
C ASN A 122 4.96 -11.83 -3.86
N GLU A 123 4.05 -11.54 -2.95
CA GLU A 123 3.70 -10.20 -2.48
C GLU A 123 4.92 -9.41 -2.02
N ALA A 124 5.75 -10.00 -1.15
CA ALA A 124 6.96 -9.37 -0.66
C ALA A 124 7.91 -8.91 -1.78
N SER A 125 8.07 -9.74 -2.82
CA SER A 125 8.88 -9.39 -3.99
C SER A 125 8.25 -8.25 -4.81
N VAL A 126 6.92 -8.25 -4.95
CA VAL A 126 6.19 -7.21 -5.68
C VAL A 126 6.30 -5.88 -4.94
N LEU A 127 6.07 -5.87 -3.62
CA LEU A 127 6.21 -4.66 -2.79
C LEU A 127 7.61 -4.05 -2.91
N LEU A 128 8.66 -4.86 -2.78
CA LEU A 128 10.04 -4.37 -2.88
C LEU A 128 10.40 -3.88 -4.29
N LYS A 129 10.00 -4.62 -5.33
CA LYS A 129 10.27 -4.24 -6.72
C LYS A 129 9.56 -2.96 -7.16
N SER A 130 8.46 -2.60 -6.51
CA SER A 130 7.78 -1.33 -6.77
C SER A 130 8.62 -0.11 -6.40
N GLY A 131 9.59 -0.28 -5.49
CA GLY A 131 10.37 0.80 -4.91
C GLY A 131 9.61 1.68 -3.90
N ALA A 132 8.28 1.48 -3.76
CA ALA A 132 7.44 2.25 -2.84
C ALA A 132 7.55 1.79 -1.37
N PHE A 133 8.14 0.62 -1.13
CA PHE A 133 8.20 0.02 0.21
C PHE A 133 9.63 -0.33 0.62
N VAL A 134 9.86 -0.33 1.92
CA VAL A 134 11.04 -0.92 2.58
C VAL A 134 10.63 -2.09 3.45
N GLU A 135 11.46 -3.12 3.52
CA GLU A 135 11.28 -4.22 4.48
C GLU A 135 11.95 -3.87 5.79
N LEU A 136 11.17 -3.86 6.87
CA LEU A 136 11.67 -3.65 8.23
C LEU A 136 12.09 -5.00 8.82
N LYS A 137 13.39 -5.21 8.91
CA LYS A 137 14.00 -6.42 9.44
C LYS A 137 14.24 -6.28 10.95
N GLY A 138 14.35 -7.42 11.62
CA GLY A 138 14.60 -7.48 13.06
C GLY A 138 13.36 -7.81 13.88
N GLU A 139 13.61 -8.40 15.06
CA GLU A 139 12.55 -8.93 15.90
C GLU A 139 11.63 -7.86 16.48
N LYS A 140 12.12 -6.65 16.68
CA LYS A 140 11.31 -5.53 17.16
C LYS A 140 10.11 -5.21 16.26
N TYR A 141 10.19 -5.51 14.94
CA TYR A 141 9.10 -5.32 13.99
C TYR A 141 8.34 -6.62 13.71
N THR A 142 9.06 -7.76 13.63
CA THR A 142 8.50 -9.03 13.17
C THR A 142 7.89 -9.89 14.28
N LYS A 143 8.26 -9.64 15.55
CA LYS A 143 7.75 -10.35 16.73
C LYS A 143 7.07 -9.44 17.77
N SER A 144 7.00 -8.14 17.50
CA SER A 144 6.43 -7.16 18.43
C SER A 144 5.55 -6.16 17.69
N GLN A 145 4.45 -5.76 18.33
CA GLN A 145 3.58 -4.69 17.82
C GLN A 145 4.08 -3.28 18.15
N LYS A 146 5.05 -3.15 19.08
CA LYS A 146 5.41 -1.85 19.67
C LYS A 146 5.89 -0.81 18.66
N TYR A 147 6.54 -1.26 17.59
CA TYR A 147 7.16 -0.43 16.56
C TYR A 147 6.42 -0.41 15.21
N LEU A 148 5.27 -1.10 15.14
CA LEU A 148 4.43 -1.08 13.96
C LEU A 148 3.74 0.29 13.83
N ARG A 149 3.60 0.74 12.59
CA ARG A 149 2.89 1.98 12.25
C ARG A 149 1.66 1.70 11.42
N ARG A 150 0.69 2.59 11.57
CA ARG A 150 -0.47 2.63 10.68
C ARG A 150 0.00 2.70 9.22
N GLY A 151 -0.53 1.79 8.37
CA GLY A 151 -0.12 1.61 6.98
C GLY A 151 0.99 0.58 6.75
N ASP A 152 1.63 0.04 7.80
CA ASP A 152 2.55 -1.10 7.61
C ASP A 152 1.78 -2.30 7.07
N ILE A 153 2.34 -2.97 6.06
CA ILE A 153 1.82 -4.22 5.49
C ILE A 153 2.60 -5.38 6.09
N LEU A 154 1.91 -6.34 6.68
CA LEU A 154 2.51 -7.55 7.23
C LEU A 154 2.15 -8.73 6.35
N VAL A 155 3.18 -9.44 5.86
CA VAL A 155 3.04 -10.63 5.01
C VAL A 155 3.67 -11.82 5.73
N THR A 156 3.02 -12.97 5.72
CA THR A 156 3.61 -14.20 6.26
C THR A 156 4.89 -14.59 5.51
N ARG A 157 5.88 -15.14 6.22
CA ARG A 157 7.20 -15.54 5.64
C ARG A 157 7.07 -16.58 4.54
N THR A 158 6.08 -17.46 4.66
CA THR A 158 5.67 -18.40 3.63
C THR A 158 4.26 -18.07 3.20
N GLN A 159 3.81 -18.57 2.06
CA GLN A 159 2.45 -18.35 1.57
C GLN A 159 1.41 -18.60 2.68
N GLY A 160 0.48 -17.64 2.86
CA GLY A 160 -0.55 -17.75 3.89
C GLY A 160 -1.45 -16.52 3.97
N HIS A 161 -0.98 -15.45 4.61
CA HIS A 161 -1.82 -14.31 4.93
C HIS A 161 -1.08 -12.98 4.82
N THR A 162 -1.85 -11.91 4.60
CA THR A 162 -1.35 -10.53 4.66
C THR A 162 -2.39 -9.62 5.31
N VAL A 163 -1.94 -8.61 6.02
CA VAL A 163 -2.76 -7.64 6.76
C VAL A 163 -2.17 -6.24 6.66
N VAL A 164 -3.00 -5.23 6.89
CA VAL A 164 -2.56 -3.82 7.02
C VAL A 164 -2.76 -3.35 8.45
N VAL A 165 -1.75 -2.74 9.03
CA VAL A 165 -1.79 -2.12 10.36
C VAL A 165 -2.67 -0.87 10.33
N LEU A 166 -3.63 -0.78 11.26
CA LEU A 166 -4.61 0.31 11.34
C LEU A 166 -4.41 1.24 12.53
N SER A 167 -3.49 0.91 13.43
CA SER A 167 -3.13 1.79 14.55
C SER A 167 -1.65 1.69 14.89
N ASN A 168 -1.11 2.77 15.45
CA ASN A 168 0.30 2.82 15.84
C ASN A 168 0.58 1.97 17.09
N GLY A 169 1.73 1.32 17.11
CA GLY A 169 2.31 0.71 18.32
C GLY A 169 2.80 1.76 19.30
N ALA A 170 3.01 1.36 20.56
CA ALA A 170 3.36 2.26 21.64
C ALA A 170 4.67 3.05 21.40
N ASN A 171 5.61 2.47 20.66
CA ASN A 171 6.91 3.06 20.33
C ASN A 171 7.02 3.39 18.83
N ALA A 172 5.91 3.59 18.16
CA ALA A 172 5.91 3.90 16.73
C ALA A 172 6.63 5.23 16.42
N ALA A 173 6.56 6.20 17.34
CA ALA A 173 7.24 7.49 17.23
C ALA A 173 8.75 7.43 17.58
N ASP A 174 9.18 6.45 18.42
CA ASP A 174 10.51 6.46 19.02
C ASP A 174 11.63 5.95 18.09
N ASN A 175 11.33 5.50 16.90
CA ASN A 175 12.31 4.78 16.05
C ASN A 175 12.44 5.27 14.62
N ASP A 176 11.95 6.44 14.32
CA ASP A 176 12.24 7.02 13.02
C ASP A 176 12.64 8.48 13.22
N ALA A 177 13.91 8.72 13.10
CA ALA A 177 14.29 9.82 12.22
C ALA A 177 13.44 9.63 10.95
N PRO A 178 12.74 10.66 10.45
CA PRO A 178 12.05 10.58 9.17
C PRO A 178 13.01 9.86 8.23
N ILE A 179 12.54 8.91 7.43
CA ILE A 179 13.38 8.44 6.32
C ILE A 179 13.47 9.70 5.46
N GLU A 180 14.47 10.51 5.72
CA GLU A 180 14.74 11.71 4.94
C GLU A 180 15.13 11.22 3.56
N PHE A 181 14.18 11.26 2.66
CA PHE A 181 14.49 11.04 1.27
C PHE A 181 15.10 12.33 0.74
N ASN A 182 16.34 12.21 0.33
CA ASN A 182 17.03 13.33 -0.27
C ASN A 182 16.99 13.29 -1.80
N ASN A 183 16.53 12.17 -2.38
CA ASN A 183 16.61 11.94 -3.80
C ASN A 183 15.37 11.26 -4.38
N ILE A 184 15.19 11.42 -5.67
CA ILE A 184 14.26 10.71 -6.52
C ILE A 184 15.07 9.90 -7.54
N LEU A 185 14.90 8.58 -7.55
CA LEU A 185 15.42 7.71 -8.61
C LEU A 185 14.37 7.56 -9.71
N VAL A 186 14.74 7.90 -10.93
CA VAL A 186 13.90 7.74 -12.12
C VAL A 186 13.85 6.27 -12.54
N THR A 187 12.67 5.71 -12.69
CA THR A 187 12.43 4.31 -13.10
C THR A 187 11.89 4.21 -14.53
N GLY A 188 11.28 5.29 -15.04
CA GLY A 188 10.77 5.37 -16.41
C GLY A 188 11.85 5.65 -17.43
N LYS A 189 11.70 5.14 -18.67
CA LYS A 189 12.71 5.28 -19.73
C LYS A 189 12.95 6.73 -20.15
N ASN A 190 11.86 7.51 -20.33
CA ASN A 190 11.89 8.93 -20.67
C ASN A 190 10.76 9.60 -19.87
N VAL A 191 11.12 10.40 -18.88
CA VAL A 191 10.16 11.02 -17.97
C VAL A 191 10.30 12.53 -18.02
N TYR A 192 9.18 13.24 -18.21
CA TYR A 192 9.20 14.70 -18.16
C TYR A 192 9.30 15.19 -16.72
N VAL A 193 10.21 16.14 -16.50
CA VAL A 193 10.16 17.05 -15.36
C VAL A 193 9.39 18.28 -15.80
N ARG A 194 8.38 18.71 -15.03
CA ARG A 194 7.43 19.76 -15.39
C ARG A 194 7.48 20.93 -14.43
N THR A 195 6.89 22.06 -14.82
CA THR A 195 6.82 23.28 -13.99
C THR A 195 5.86 23.19 -12.83
N GLY A 196 5.03 22.14 -12.74
CA GLY A 196 4.05 21.90 -11.67
C GLY A 196 3.59 20.45 -11.61
N ALA A 197 2.86 20.12 -10.56
CA ALA A 197 2.35 18.80 -10.24
C ALA A 197 1.18 18.39 -11.16
N GLY A 198 1.47 17.92 -12.38
CA GLY A 198 0.44 17.47 -13.30
C GLY A 198 0.89 17.45 -14.76
N VAL A 199 0.17 16.69 -15.59
CA VAL A 199 0.46 16.55 -17.03
C VAL A 199 0.16 17.81 -17.85
N SER A 200 -0.67 18.71 -17.34
CA SER A 200 -1.03 20.00 -17.96
C SER A 200 0.05 21.06 -17.85
N PHE A 201 1.00 20.89 -16.93
CA PHE A 201 2.11 21.83 -16.76
C PHE A 201 3.19 21.63 -17.82
N SER A 202 3.84 22.71 -18.21
CA SER A 202 4.88 22.72 -19.25
C SER A 202 6.10 21.87 -18.86
N PRO A 203 6.69 21.12 -19.79
CA PRO A 203 7.91 20.36 -19.52
C PRO A 203 9.12 21.29 -19.39
N LEU A 204 9.94 21.07 -18.35
CA LEU A 204 11.25 21.67 -18.17
C LEU A 204 12.35 20.89 -18.90
N GLY A 205 12.10 19.58 -19.08
CA GLY A 205 13.03 18.67 -19.76
C GLY A 205 12.65 17.21 -19.55
N VAL A 206 13.54 16.33 -20.00
CA VAL A 206 13.38 14.87 -19.89
C VAL A 206 14.53 14.30 -19.08
N VAL A 207 14.22 13.32 -18.25
CA VAL A 207 15.17 12.48 -17.50
C VAL A 207 14.95 11.00 -17.85
N HIS A 208 15.95 10.18 -17.60
CA HIS A 208 15.99 8.80 -18.04
C HIS A 208 16.06 7.84 -16.87
N ALA A 209 15.76 6.57 -17.11
CA ALA A 209 15.88 5.53 -16.11
C ALA A 209 17.28 5.51 -15.47
N LYS A 210 17.34 5.43 -14.15
CA LYS A 210 18.52 5.52 -13.28
C LYS A 210 19.03 6.93 -13.00
N ASP A 211 18.49 7.98 -13.63
CA ASP A 211 18.81 9.34 -13.20
C ASP A 211 18.32 9.55 -11.75
N VAL A 212 19.11 10.34 -11.01
CA VAL A 212 18.79 10.70 -9.63
C VAL A 212 18.64 12.21 -9.55
N LEU A 213 17.50 12.67 -8.99
CA LEU A 213 17.20 14.08 -8.79
C LEU A 213 17.06 14.37 -7.30
N PRO A 214 17.61 15.49 -6.79
CA PRO A 214 17.35 15.90 -5.40
C PRO A 214 15.87 16.12 -5.16
N TYR A 215 15.32 15.49 -4.13
CA TYR A 215 13.94 15.67 -3.66
C TYR A 215 13.87 16.90 -2.77
N LEU A 216 12.84 17.74 -2.94
CA LEU A 216 12.69 18.99 -2.21
C LEU A 216 11.67 18.91 -1.06
N GLY A 217 11.09 17.71 -0.82
CA GLY A 217 10.27 17.45 0.35
C GLY A 217 8.77 17.45 0.08
N GLU A 218 8.29 17.89 -1.08
CA GLU A 218 6.87 17.94 -1.40
C GLU A 218 6.40 16.85 -2.37
N CYS A 219 5.21 16.32 -2.08
CA CYS A 219 4.49 15.38 -2.94
C CYS A 219 3.03 15.83 -3.06
N VAL A 220 2.60 16.19 -4.27
CA VAL A 220 1.24 16.65 -4.55
C VAL A 220 0.65 15.78 -5.65
N ASP A 221 -0.51 15.17 -5.40
CA ASP A 221 -1.27 14.36 -6.37
C ASP A 221 -0.43 13.32 -7.14
N GLY A 222 0.53 12.68 -6.45
CA GLY A 222 1.42 11.69 -7.06
C GLY A 222 2.55 12.30 -7.89
N TRP A 223 2.90 13.55 -7.63
CA TRP A 223 4.05 14.25 -8.22
C TRP A 223 5.02 14.66 -7.12
N TYR A 224 6.30 14.34 -7.29
CA TYR A 224 7.38 14.74 -6.39
C TYR A 224 8.02 16.04 -6.84
N GLU A 225 8.21 16.97 -5.90
CA GLU A 225 8.99 18.18 -6.15
C GLU A 225 10.48 17.84 -6.16
N VAL A 226 11.18 18.30 -7.18
CA VAL A 226 12.59 17.97 -7.41
C VAL A 226 13.42 19.19 -7.84
N LYS A 227 14.70 19.17 -7.51
CA LYS A 227 15.67 20.08 -8.13
C LYS A 227 16.03 19.55 -9.51
N TYR A 228 15.70 20.28 -10.56
CA TYR A 228 16.08 19.95 -11.93
C TYR A 228 16.91 21.07 -12.52
N LYS A 229 18.23 20.84 -12.66
CA LYS A 229 19.19 21.90 -13.06
C LYS A 229 19.08 23.11 -12.10
N SER A 230 18.82 24.30 -12.63
CA SER A 230 18.61 25.52 -11.84
C SER A 230 17.16 25.76 -11.42
N HIS A 231 16.21 24.86 -11.77
CA HIS A 231 14.78 25.04 -11.56
C HIS A 231 14.25 24.11 -10.46
N VAL A 232 13.16 24.52 -9.85
CA VAL A 232 12.24 23.60 -9.14
C VAL A 232 11.33 23.00 -10.19
N GLY A 233 11.16 21.68 -10.16
CA GLY A 233 10.35 20.95 -11.10
C GLY A 233 9.58 19.82 -10.42
N TRP A 234 8.69 19.17 -11.16
CA TRP A 234 7.84 18.11 -10.69
C TRP A 234 7.96 16.87 -11.57
N ILE A 235 8.10 15.70 -10.94
CA ILE A 235 8.21 14.41 -11.62
C ILE A 235 7.15 13.44 -11.08
N SER A 236 6.52 12.68 -11.97
CA SER A 236 5.46 11.74 -11.58
C SER A 236 6.01 10.55 -10.80
N SER A 237 5.39 10.25 -9.64
CA SER A 237 5.67 9.07 -8.82
C SER A 237 5.39 7.74 -9.56
N LYS A 238 4.61 7.78 -10.64
CA LYS A 238 4.38 6.63 -11.52
C LYS A 238 5.66 6.12 -12.19
N TYR A 239 6.64 7.02 -12.39
CA TYR A 239 7.87 6.75 -13.13
C TYR A 239 9.13 7.09 -12.33
N SER A 240 8.98 7.28 -11.03
CA SER A 240 10.07 7.62 -10.13
C SER A 240 9.77 7.19 -8.70
N ILE A 241 10.81 6.99 -7.91
CA ILE A 241 10.71 6.53 -6.51
C ILE A 241 11.61 7.37 -5.62
N LEU A 242 11.16 7.59 -4.38
CA LEU A 242 11.95 8.20 -3.33
C LEU A 242 13.12 7.28 -2.93
N THR A 243 14.33 7.86 -2.76
CA THR A 243 15.54 7.15 -2.33
C THR A 243 16.41 8.06 -1.46
N ASN A 244 17.31 7.46 -0.68
CA ASN A 244 18.32 8.16 0.13
C ASN A 244 19.51 8.50 -0.71
#